data_a5928130c98caf084c9ede66a63af0be
#
_entry.id   a5928130c98caf084c9ede66a63af0be
#
_cell.length_a   1.000
_cell.length_b   1.000
_cell.length_c   1.000
_cell.angle_alpha   90.00
_cell.angle_beta   90.00
_cell.angle_gamma   90.00
#
_symmetry.space_group_name_H-M   'P 1'
#
loop_
_entity.id
_entity.type
_entity.pdbx_description
1 polymer ?
#
loop_
_entity_poly.entity_id
_entity_poly.type
_entity_poly.pdbx_seq_one_letter_code
_entity_poly.pdbx_strand_id
1 'polypeptide(L)'
;MAGLGTVSAVIILVFKDTILGFVASIQVSVNDMVRIGDWITFQKYGADGDVIEINLATVKVRNFDHTITTIPTYALISDSFKNWRGMTESNGRRIKRALKIRMSSIRYLNAEDLKVLSKIERIEDYISIKSKDISDYNRENIIDKSLLINGRNLTNIGVFRKY
;
A
#
# COMPACT_ATOMS: atom_id res chain seq x y z
N MET A 1 -29.96 -47.94 15.09
CA MET A 1 -28.70 -47.16 15.09
C MET A 1 -28.69 -46.02 14.08
N ALA A 2 -29.40 -46.09 12.93
CA ALA A 2 -29.42 -45.03 11.92
C ALA A 2 -30.09 -43.71 12.39
N GLY A 3 -31.10 -43.74 13.25
CA GLY A 3 -31.84 -42.56 13.70
C GLY A 3 -31.03 -41.58 14.57
N LEU A 4 -30.11 -42.06 15.39
CA LEU A 4 -29.26 -41.22 16.24
C LEU A 4 -28.24 -40.39 15.40
N GLY A 5 -27.70 -40.99 14.33
CA GLY A 5 -26.78 -40.30 13.41
C GLY A 5 -27.42 -39.15 12.64
N THR A 6 -28.66 -39.36 12.18
CA THR A 6 -29.40 -38.30 11.44
C THR A 6 -29.77 -37.13 12.34
N VAL A 7 -30.21 -37.38 13.58
CA VAL A 7 -30.53 -36.31 14.55
C VAL A 7 -29.26 -35.50 14.87
N SER A 8 -28.14 -36.15 15.12
CA SER A 8 -26.86 -35.49 15.43
C SER A 8 -26.39 -34.60 14.21
N ALA A 9 -26.53 -35.09 12.98
CA ALA A 9 -26.16 -34.33 11.80
C ALA A 9 -27.01 -33.07 11.66
N VAL A 10 -28.31 -33.13 11.90
CA VAL A 10 -29.21 -31.98 11.88
C VAL A 10 -28.82 -30.94 12.95
N ILE A 11 -28.54 -31.39 14.16
CA ILE A 11 -28.10 -30.50 15.27
C ILE A 11 -26.81 -29.78 14.88
N ILE A 12 -25.80 -30.50 14.38
CA ILE A 12 -24.53 -29.89 13.94
C ILE A 12 -24.76 -28.87 12.80
N LEU A 13 -25.66 -29.18 11.85
CA LEU A 13 -25.96 -28.26 10.76
C LEU A 13 -26.61 -26.97 11.27
N VAL A 14 -27.54 -27.04 12.22
CA VAL A 14 -28.23 -25.87 12.80
C VAL A 14 -27.26 -24.98 13.58
N PHE A 15 -26.34 -25.59 14.33
CA PHE A 15 -25.38 -24.84 15.17
C PHE A 15 -24.06 -24.54 14.50
N LYS A 16 -23.86 -24.95 13.25
CA LYS A 16 -22.59 -24.80 12.52
C LYS A 16 -22.04 -23.38 12.57
N ASP A 17 -22.85 -22.38 12.22
CA ASP A 17 -22.40 -20.99 12.15
C ASP A 17 -22.08 -20.41 13.54
N THR A 18 -22.83 -20.83 14.56
CA THR A 18 -22.57 -20.44 15.95
C THR A 18 -21.24 -21.01 16.44
N ILE A 19 -20.96 -22.28 16.14
CA ILE A 19 -19.71 -22.95 16.52
C ILE A 19 -18.54 -22.31 15.79
N LEU A 20 -18.68 -22.05 14.47
CA LEU A 20 -17.65 -21.37 13.69
C LEU A 20 -17.38 -19.96 14.22
N GLY A 21 -18.41 -19.19 14.56
CA GLY A 21 -18.27 -17.86 15.15
C GLY A 21 -17.52 -17.90 16.49
N PHE A 22 -17.84 -18.86 17.35
CA PHE A 22 -17.17 -19.04 18.63
C PHE A 22 -15.69 -19.40 18.47
N VAL A 23 -15.37 -20.40 17.64
CA VAL A 23 -13.97 -20.79 17.35
C VAL A 23 -13.21 -19.62 16.72
N ALA A 24 -13.86 -18.88 15.82
CA ALA A 24 -13.29 -17.71 15.18
C ALA A 24 -12.93 -16.61 16.18
N SER A 25 -13.82 -16.32 17.13
CA SER A 25 -13.57 -15.28 18.13
C SER A 25 -12.35 -15.60 19.00
N ILE A 26 -12.18 -16.87 19.37
CA ILE A 26 -11.00 -17.32 20.10
C ILE A 26 -9.73 -17.14 19.24
N GLN A 27 -9.76 -17.56 17.98
CA GLN A 27 -8.61 -17.45 17.10
C GLN A 27 -8.23 -15.98 16.81
N VAL A 28 -9.20 -15.12 16.57
CA VAL A 28 -8.97 -13.68 16.38
C VAL A 28 -8.30 -13.06 17.61
N SER A 29 -8.76 -13.45 18.81
CA SER A 29 -8.23 -12.96 20.09
C SER A 29 -6.82 -13.51 20.37
N VAL A 30 -6.62 -14.82 20.27
CA VAL A 30 -5.34 -15.48 20.58
C VAL A 30 -4.23 -15.05 19.60
N ASN A 31 -4.58 -14.93 18.33
CA ASN A 31 -3.63 -14.50 17.30
C ASN A 31 -3.51 -12.96 17.16
N ASP A 32 -4.21 -12.20 17.99
CA ASP A 32 -4.21 -10.74 17.98
C ASP A 32 -4.45 -10.13 16.59
N MET A 33 -5.36 -10.74 15.83
CA MET A 33 -5.60 -10.35 14.44
C MET A 33 -6.22 -8.96 14.32
N VAL A 34 -7.16 -8.63 15.24
CA VAL A 34 -7.89 -7.36 15.26
C VAL A 34 -8.17 -6.96 16.70
N ARG A 35 -7.98 -5.67 17.02
CA ARG A 35 -8.35 -5.06 18.32
C ARG A 35 -9.39 -3.96 18.13
N ILE A 36 -10.11 -3.64 19.19
CA ILE A 36 -10.97 -2.44 19.21
C ILE A 36 -10.07 -1.21 19.02
N GLY A 37 -10.47 -0.33 18.10
CA GLY A 37 -9.70 0.85 17.69
C GLY A 37 -8.76 0.62 16.49
N ASP A 38 -8.60 -0.61 16.00
CA ASP A 38 -7.86 -0.84 14.78
C ASP A 38 -8.62 -0.30 13.56
N TRP A 39 -7.91 0.35 12.67
CA TRP A 39 -8.43 0.62 11.34
C TRP A 39 -8.25 -0.62 10.47
N ILE A 40 -9.36 -1.15 9.94
CA ILE A 40 -9.37 -2.29 9.03
C ILE A 40 -10.09 -1.94 7.72
N THR A 41 -9.63 -2.55 6.63
CA THR A 41 -10.32 -2.52 5.33
C THR A 41 -10.71 -3.94 4.95
N PHE A 42 -12.00 -4.21 4.85
CA PHE A 42 -12.55 -5.50 4.46
C PHE A 42 -13.48 -5.34 3.26
N GLN A 43 -12.90 -5.39 2.05
CA GLN A 43 -13.59 -5.04 0.80
C GLN A 43 -14.85 -5.87 0.55
N LYS A 44 -14.83 -7.17 0.85
CA LYS A 44 -15.96 -8.09 0.65
C LYS A 44 -17.23 -7.64 1.37
N TYR A 45 -17.09 -7.01 2.53
CA TYR A 45 -18.20 -6.53 3.35
C TYR A 45 -18.38 -5.01 3.26
N GLY A 46 -17.60 -4.33 2.40
CA GLY A 46 -17.66 -2.87 2.26
C GLY A 46 -17.26 -2.12 3.53
N ALA A 47 -16.44 -2.73 4.38
CA ALA A 47 -15.96 -2.11 5.61
C ALA A 47 -14.60 -1.42 5.36
N ASP A 48 -14.51 -0.14 5.73
CA ASP A 48 -13.28 0.63 5.73
C ASP A 48 -13.34 1.69 6.85
N GLY A 49 -12.77 1.36 8.00
CA GLY A 49 -12.87 2.21 9.18
C GLY A 49 -12.40 1.53 10.45
N ASP A 50 -12.80 2.11 11.58
CA ASP A 50 -12.34 1.69 12.90
C ASP A 50 -13.23 0.60 13.51
N VAL A 51 -12.61 -0.43 14.07
CA VAL A 51 -13.30 -1.46 14.85
C VAL A 51 -13.78 -0.89 16.17
N ILE A 52 -15.09 -0.88 16.35
CA ILE A 52 -15.72 -0.32 17.57
C ILE A 52 -16.16 -1.37 18.56
N GLU A 53 -16.44 -2.59 18.09
CA GLU A 53 -16.93 -3.68 18.93
C GLU A 53 -16.55 -5.04 18.36
N ILE A 54 -16.14 -5.96 19.23
CA ILE A 54 -15.84 -7.35 18.88
C ILE A 54 -16.64 -8.25 19.80
N ASN A 55 -17.57 -9.02 19.23
CA ASN A 55 -18.37 -10.01 19.92
C ASN A 55 -18.02 -11.43 19.45
N LEU A 56 -18.57 -12.44 20.10
CA LEU A 56 -18.36 -13.84 19.73
C LEU A 56 -18.78 -14.15 18.28
N ALA A 57 -19.86 -13.52 17.79
CA ALA A 57 -20.42 -13.81 16.47
C ALA A 57 -20.11 -12.72 15.44
N THR A 58 -19.89 -11.49 15.87
CA THR A 58 -19.77 -10.32 14.97
C THR A 58 -18.73 -9.32 15.42
N VAL A 59 -18.16 -8.62 14.42
CA VAL A 59 -17.30 -7.46 14.59
C VAL A 59 -17.98 -6.26 13.94
N LYS A 60 -18.09 -5.15 14.66
CA LYS A 60 -18.64 -3.90 14.13
C LYS A 60 -17.52 -2.93 13.76
N VAL A 61 -17.60 -2.42 12.54
CA VAL A 61 -16.66 -1.45 11.99
C VAL A 61 -17.42 -0.17 11.70
N ARG A 62 -16.95 0.95 12.25
CA ARG A 62 -17.43 2.28 11.91
C ARG A 62 -16.63 2.80 10.73
N ASN A 63 -17.27 2.86 9.58
CA ASN A 63 -16.69 3.39 8.35
C ASN A 63 -16.43 4.89 8.46
N PHE A 64 -15.60 5.45 7.58
CA PHE A 64 -15.28 6.87 7.54
C PHE A 64 -16.48 7.75 7.14
N ASP A 65 -17.51 7.20 6.52
CA ASP A 65 -18.80 7.86 6.23
C ASP A 65 -19.77 7.81 7.43
N HIS A 66 -19.29 7.37 8.61
CA HIS A 66 -20.07 7.17 9.84
C HIS A 66 -21.11 6.04 9.80
N THR A 67 -21.17 5.24 8.76
CA THR A 67 -21.99 4.03 8.73
C THR A 67 -21.34 2.92 9.56
N ILE A 68 -22.13 1.96 10.03
CA ILE A 68 -21.62 0.81 10.78
C ILE A 68 -21.83 -0.44 9.94
N THR A 69 -20.73 -1.11 9.58
CA THR A 69 -20.75 -2.41 8.95
C THR A 69 -20.56 -3.51 10.00
N THR A 70 -21.45 -4.47 10.03
CA THR A 70 -21.35 -5.64 10.90
C THR A 70 -20.84 -6.84 10.11
N ILE A 71 -19.71 -7.39 10.52
CA ILE A 71 -19.01 -8.48 9.85
C ILE A 71 -19.11 -9.73 10.75
N PRO A 72 -19.46 -10.91 10.22
CA PRO A 72 -19.37 -12.15 10.98
C PRO A 72 -17.92 -12.44 11.41
N THR A 73 -17.69 -12.79 12.68
CA THR A 73 -16.33 -13.00 13.21
C THR A 73 -15.57 -14.08 12.44
N TYR A 74 -16.25 -15.13 11.98
CA TYR A 74 -15.63 -16.19 11.18
C TYR A 74 -15.05 -15.67 9.84
N ALA A 75 -15.58 -14.58 9.31
CA ALA A 75 -15.08 -14.00 8.07
C ALA A 75 -13.65 -13.45 8.20
N LEU A 76 -13.27 -13.01 9.38
CA LEU A 76 -11.88 -12.55 9.64
C LEU A 76 -10.84 -13.69 9.56
N ILE A 77 -11.29 -14.95 9.64
CA ILE A 77 -10.42 -16.10 9.50
C ILE A 77 -10.49 -16.69 8.10
N SER A 78 -11.71 -16.70 7.51
CA SER A 78 -11.94 -17.32 6.19
C SER A 78 -11.55 -16.46 5.00
N ASP A 79 -11.54 -15.14 5.18
CA ASP A 79 -11.28 -14.17 4.12
C ASP A 79 -10.09 -13.27 4.45
N SER A 80 -9.50 -12.64 3.43
CA SER A 80 -8.42 -11.69 3.62
C SER A 80 -8.94 -10.28 3.87
N PHE A 81 -8.36 -9.60 4.84
CA PHE A 81 -8.60 -8.19 5.13
C PHE A 81 -7.27 -7.45 5.37
N LYS A 82 -7.29 -6.14 5.39
CA LYS A 82 -6.13 -5.32 5.73
C LYS A 82 -6.31 -4.72 7.11
N ASN A 83 -5.34 -4.93 7.99
CA ASN A 83 -5.24 -4.22 9.26
C ASN A 83 -4.15 -3.14 9.13
N TRP A 84 -4.51 -1.88 9.42
CA TRP A 84 -3.63 -0.72 9.30
C TRP A 84 -2.89 -0.39 10.60
N ARG A 85 -3.01 -1.21 11.65
CA ARG A 85 -2.33 -1.05 12.94
C ARG A 85 -0.81 -0.82 12.74
N GLY A 86 -0.17 -1.66 11.94
CA GLY A 86 1.27 -1.53 11.68
C GLY A 86 1.67 -0.19 11.03
N MET A 87 0.78 0.43 10.24
CA MET A 87 1.02 1.78 9.71
C MET A 87 0.95 2.83 10.82
N THR A 88 -0.03 2.73 11.73
CA THR A 88 -0.18 3.64 12.85
C THR A 88 0.99 3.53 13.83
N GLU A 89 1.43 2.31 14.13
CA GLU A 89 2.57 2.04 15.02
C GLU A 89 3.92 2.48 14.42
N SER A 90 4.07 2.48 13.08
CA SER A 90 5.31 2.89 12.41
C SER A 90 5.53 4.41 12.37
N ASN A 91 4.60 5.21 12.91
CA ASN A 91 4.60 6.68 12.84
C ASN A 91 4.76 7.24 11.41
N GLY A 92 4.47 6.44 10.39
CA GLY A 92 4.62 6.79 9.00
C GLY A 92 3.48 6.29 8.12
N ARG A 93 2.96 7.16 7.25
CA ARG A 93 1.96 6.78 6.26
C ARG A 93 2.59 6.62 4.89
N ARG A 94 2.48 5.44 4.28
CA ARG A 94 2.89 5.25 2.90
C ARG A 94 2.00 6.06 1.97
N ILE A 95 2.59 7.05 1.29
CA ILE A 95 1.93 7.79 0.22
C ILE A 95 2.37 7.16 -1.11
N LYS A 96 1.42 6.59 -1.85
CA LYS A 96 1.64 6.07 -3.20
C LYS A 96 0.82 6.90 -4.17
N ARG A 97 1.49 7.83 -4.86
CA ARG A 97 0.88 8.63 -5.92
C ARG A 97 1.68 8.45 -7.20
N ALA A 98 1.00 8.42 -8.33
CA ALA A 98 1.61 8.36 -9.65
C ALA A 98 1.29 9.65 -10.41
N LEU A 99 2.32 10.29 -10.94
CA LEU A 99 2.18 11.38 -11.90
C LEU A 99 2.35 10.78 -13.29
N LYS A 100 1.32 10.88 -14.11
CA LYS A 100 1.38 10.42 -15.50
C LYS A 100 2.06 11.49 -16.33
N ILE A 101 3.24 11.17 -16.89
CA ILE A 101 4.02 12.06 -17.74
C ILE A 101 3.88 11.56 -19.18
N ARG A 102 3.63 12.50 -20.10
CA ARG A 102 3.59 12.19 -21.53
C ARG A 102 5.00 11.84 -22.00
N MET A 103 5.16 10.70 -22.66
CA MET A 103 6.47 10.21 -23.14
C MET A 103 7.18 11.19 -24.04
N SER A 104 6.44 11.89 -24.92
CA SER A 104 6.97 12.91 -25.83
C SER A 104 7.50 14.18 -25.14
N SER A 105 7.21 14.39 -23.84
CA SER A 105 7.75 15.50 -23.06
C SER A 105 9.11 15.21 -22.44
N ILE A 106 9.57 13.95 -22.49
CA ILE A 106 10.88 13.56 -21.97
C ILE A 106 11.94 13.93 -23.00
N ARG A 107 12.92 14.75 -22.57
CA ARG A 107 14.01 15.22 -23.45
C ARG A 107 15.31 15.32 -22.68
N TYR A 108 16.41 15.31 -23.40
CA TYR A 108 17.71 15.66 -22.87
C TYR A 108 17.78 17.16 -22.58
N LEU A 109 18.51 17.51 -21.51
CA LEU A 109 18.74 18.91 -21.13
C LEU A 109 19.92 19.49 -21.92
N ASN A 110 19.75 20.68 -22.43
CA ASN A 110 20.80 21.44 -23.05
C ASN A 110 21.52 22.37 -22.05
N ALA A 111 22.55 23.06 -22.48
CA ALA A 111 23.33 23.96 -21.61
C ALA A 111 22.51 25.15 -21.06
N GLU A 112 21.52 25.63 -21.81
CA GLU A 112 20.62 26.69 -21.36
C GLU A 112 19.66 26.21 -20.29
N ASP A 113 19.07 25.00 -20.48
CA ASP A 113 18.24 24.35 -19.47
C ASP A 113 18.99 24.20 -18.15
N LEU A 114 20.23 23.73 -18.21
CA LEU A 114 21.06 23.54 -17.02
C LEU A 114 21.34 24.86 -16.31
N LYS A 115 21.61 25.96 -17.04
CA LYS A 115 21.78 27.27 -16.42
C LYS A 115 20.52 27.81 -15.75
N VAL A 116 19.35 27.51 -16.31
CA VAL A 116 18.07 27.90 -15.67
C VAL A 116 17.79 27.06 -14.44
N LEU A 117 17.95 25.75 -14.55
CA LEU A 117 17.66 24.81 -13.47
C LEU A 117 18.66 24.94 -12.31
N SER A 118 19.92 25.30 -12.56
CA SER A 118 20.92 25.54 -11.50
C SER A 118 20.63 26.76 -10.61
N LYS A 119 19.69 27.64 -11.00
CA LYS A 119 19.21 28.73 -10.13
C LYS A 119 18.20 28.26 -9.07
N ILE A 120 17.76 27.00 -9.11
CA ILE A 120 16.84 26.44 -8.14
C ILE A 120 17.66 25.82 -7.02
N GLU A 121 17.70 26.44 -5.83
CA GLU A 121 18.51 26.04 -4.67
C GLU A 121 18.41 24.54 -4.33
N ARG A 122 17.22 23.96 -4.40
CA ARG A 122 16.99 22.53 -4.03
C ARG A 122 17.69 21.52 -4.93
N ILE A 123 18.03 21.90 -6.16
CA ILE A 123 18.59 20.99 -7.17
C ILE A 123 19.94 21.46 -7.71
N GLU A 124 20.45 22.62 -7.30
CA GLU A 124 21.73 23.18 -7.75
C GLU A 124 22.88 22.21 -7.51
N ASP A 125 23.04 21.74 -6.27
CA ASP A 125 24.07 20.76 -5.89
C ASP A 125 23.93 19.46 -6.69
N TYR A 126 22.71 18.98 -6.86
CA TYR A 126 22.45 17.75 -7.65
C TYR A 126 22.89 17.93 -9.10
N ILE A 127 22.56 19.06 -9.74
CA ILE A 127 22.93 19.32 -11.14
C ILE A 127 24.44 19.41 -11.27
N SER A 128 25.13 20.11 -10.35
CA SER A 128 26.57 20.25 -10.33
C SER A 128 27.27 18.90 -10.23
N ILE A 129 26.94 18.12 -9.20
CA ILE A 129 27.54 16.80 -8.95
C ILE A 129 27.23 15.85 -10.12
N LYS A 130 26.00 15.83 -10.59
CA LYS A 130 25.58 14.88 -11.62
C LYS A 130 26.14 15.22 -13.01
N SER A 131 26.30 16.51 -13.32
CA SER A 131 26.94 16.94 -14.57
C SER A 131 28.41 16.53 -14.60
N LYS A 132 29.11 16.64 -13.46
CA LYS A 132 30.50 16.18 -13.35
C LYS A 132 30.61 14.67 -13.48
N ASP A 133 29.81 13.91 -12.75
CA ASP A 133 29.75 12.43 -12.83
C ASP A 133 29.51 11.93 -14.27
N ILE A 134 28.59 12.57 -14.98
CA ILE A 134 28.28 12.26 -16.39
C ILE A 134 29.45 12.60 -17.31
N SER A 135 30.10 13.74 -17.11
CA SER A 135 31.25 14.15 -17.91
C SER A 135 32.42 13.22 -17.71
N ASP A 136 32.73 12.85 -16.46
CA ASP A 136 33.82 11.94 -16.12
C ASP A 136 33.55 10.55 -16.70
N TYR A 137 32.34 10.00 -16.51
CA TYR A 137 31.94 8.72 -17.10
C TYR A 137 32.09 8.69 -18.63
N ASN A 138 31.59 9.73 -19.31
CA ASN A 138 31.63 9.78 -20.78
C ASN A 138 33.07 9.91 -21.30
N ARG A 139 33.97 10.59 -20.56
CA ARG A 139 35.37 10.71 -20.86
C ARG A 139 36.13 9.40 -20.66
N GLU A 140 35.91 8.74 -19.53
CA GLU A 140 36.56 7.46 -19.20
C GLU A 140 36.22 6.34 -20.20
N ASN A 141 34.97 6.35 -20.67
CA ASN A 141 34.49 5.35 -21.62
C ASN A 141 34.66 5.77 -23.10
N ILE A 142 35.34 6.88 -23.39
CA ILE A 142 35.64 7.37 -24.74
C ILE A 142 34.37 7.44 -25.62
N ILE A 143 33.29 7.97 -25.05
CA ILE A 143 31.97 7.98 -25.71
C ILE A 143 31.92 9.07 -26.79
N ASP A 144 31.58 8.69 -28.04
CA ASP A 144 31.28 9.62 -29.11
C ASP A 144 29.97 10.37 -28.84
N LYS A 145 30.10 11.68 -28.64
CA LYS A 145 28.97 12.60 -28.36
C LYS A 145 28.30 13.15 -29.61
N SER A 146 28.66 12.71 -30.81
CA SER A 146 28.01 13.15 -32.06
C SER A 146 26.51 12.86 -32.06
N LEU A 147 26.09 11.81 -31.36
CA LEU A 147 24.69 11.48 -31.13
C LEU A 147 24.35 11.60 -29.63
N LEU A 148 23.28 12.35 -29.31
CA LEU A 148 22.80 12.54 -27.94
C LEU A 148 22.38 11.24 -27.23
N ILE A 149 22.10 10.18 -27.98
CA ILE A 149 21.75 8.87 -27.43
C ILE A 149 22.96 8.13 -26.88
N ASN A 150 24.17 8.50 -27.32
CA ASN A 150 25.39 7.85 -26.85
C ASN A 150 25.79 8.37 -25.47
N GLY A 151 26.19 7.43 -24.62
CA GLY A 151 26.65 7.74 -23.28
C GLY A 151 25.57 8.19 -22.32
N ARG A 152 26.00 8.84 -21.23
CA ARG A 152 25.10 9.35 -20.21
C ARG A 152 24.80 10.84 -20.47
N ASN A 153 23.53 11.20 -20.34
CA ASN A 153 23.04 12.57 -20.46
C ASN A 153 21.97 12.85 -19.40
N LEU A 154 21.87 14.12 -18.98
CA LEU A 154 20.79 14.55 -18.10
C LEU A 154 19.49 14.71 -18.88
N THR A 155 18.40 14.23 -18.29
CA THR A 155 17.05 14.41 -18.82
C THR A 155 16.23 15.29 -17.88
N ASN A 156 15.22 15.97 -18.44
CA ASN A 156 14.28 16.76 -17.63
C ASN A 156 13.55 15.93 -16.57
N ILE A 157 13.20 14.67 -16.86
CA ILE A 157 12.59 13.78 -15.88
C ILE A 157 13.56 13.33 -14.78
N GLY A 158 14.85 13.19 -15.11
CA GLY A 158 15.89 12.88 -14.12
C GLY A 158 16.02 13.97 -13.07
N VAL A 159 16.01 15.22 -13.50
CA VAL A 159 16.04 16.39 -12.61
C VAL A 159 14.73 16.54 -11.83
N PHE A 160 13.58 16.37 -12.49
CA PHE A 160 12.26 16.41 -11.84
C PHE A 160 12.11 15.39 -10.71
N ARG A 161 12.67 14.20 -10.84
CA ARG A 161 12.65 13.17 -9.77
C ARG A 161 13.44 13.57 -8.54
N LYS A 162 14.42 14.47 -8.69
CA LYS A 162 15.23 14.95 -7.57
C LYS A 162 14.61 16.16 -6.87
N TYR A 163 13.85 16.96 -7.61
CA TYR A 163 13.09 18.10 -7.06
C TYR A 163 11.98 17.63 -6.10
#